data_f684d1bdc34edb105b66607940e0f97c
#
_entry.id   f684d1bdc34edb105b66607940e0f97c
#
_cell.length_a   1.000
_cell.length_b   1.000
_cell.length_c   1.000
_cell.angle_alpha   90.00
_cell.angle_beta   90.00
_cell.angle_gamma   90.00
#
_symmetry.space_group_name_H-M   'P 1'
#
loop_
_entity.id
_entity.type
_entity.pdbx_description
1 polymer ?
#
loop_
_entity_poly.entity_id
_entity_poly.type
_entity_poly.pdbx_seq_one_letter_code
_entity_poly.pdbx_strand_id
1 'polypeptide(L)'
;MRTQSELLQEIVRKYQAANQPWPATSRDIAQWAIAQRLWAPQPSAIVSQCADQLARAMRDEFITDAQGRRVRAKHAASVTEDGEQFMLWADIRTAPHKHMAIAFQQRRHQIIGDCRQLKVDVDSYNQNRTPDQPIQMIFDFTYDLEELALVA
;
A
#
# COMPACT_ATOMS: atom_id res chain seq x y z
N MET A 1 23.38 9.43 -0.58
CA MET A 1 22.97 8.47 -1.65
C MET A 1 21.46 8.55 -1.81
N ARG A 2 20.97 8.65 -3.04
CA ARG A 2 19.54 8.72 -3.32
C ARG A 2 18.88 7.35 -3.15
N THR A 3 17.72 7.32 -2.55
CA THR A 3 16.90 6.10 -2.48
C THR A 3 16.25 5.82 -3.83
N GLN A 4 15.77 4.60 -4.02
CA GLN A 4 15.00 4.24 -5.21
C GLN A 4 13.76 5.12 -5.36
N SER A 5 13.07 5.39 -4.24
CA SER A 5 11.89 6.27 -4.25
C SER A 5 12.23 7.68 -4.69
N GLU A 6 13.34 8.24 -4.23
CA GLU A 6 13.79 9.59 -4.63
C GLU A 6 14.10 9.66 -6.12
N LEU A 7 14.71 8.62 -6.68
CA LEU A 7 14.99 8.56 -8.12
C LEU A 7 13.69 8.50 -8.92
N LEU A 8 12.71 7.71 -8.48
CA LEU A 8 11.41 7.63 -9.15
C LEU A 8 10.64 8.93 -9.04
N GLN A 9 10.68 9.58 -7.87
CA GLN A 9 10.06 10.91 -7.67
C GLN A 9 10.66 11.95 -8.62
N GLU A 10 11.97 11.89 -8.85
CA GLU A 10 12.62 12.77 -9.79
C GLU A 10 12.14 12.56 -11.22
N ILE A 11 11.88 11.33 -11.62
CA ILE A 11 11.28 11.01 -12.93
C ILE A 11 9.92 11.71 -13.08
N VAL A 12 9.08 11.66 -12.04
CA VAL A 12 7.78 12.34 -12.07
C VAL A 12 7.96 13.85 -12.22
N ARG A 13 8.90 14.45 -11.50
CA ARG A 13 9.20 15.88 -11.65
C ARG A 13 9.66 16.24 -13.05
N LYS A 14 10.49 15.40 -13.66
CA LYS A 14 10.94 15.61 -15.05
C LYS A 14 9.79 15.49 -16.04
N TYR A 15 8.87 14.55 -15.80
CA TYR A 15 7.68 14.41 -16.62
C TYR A 15 6.85 15.70 -16.60
N GLN A 16 6.60 16.23 -15.41
CA GLN A 16 5.85 17.47 -15.23
C GLN A 16 6.56 18.66 -15.85
N ALA A 17 7.88 18.76 -15.66
CA ALA A 17 8.70 19.84 -16.21
C ALA A 17 8.76 19.81 -17.73
N ALA A 18 8.58 18.64 -18.35
CA ALA A 18 8.54 18.48 -19.80
C ALA A 18 7.17 18.82 -20.41
N ASN A 19 6.26 19.40 -19.63
CA ASN A 19 4.92 19.81 -20.06
C ASN A 19 4.08 18.66 -20.64
N GLN A 20 4.30 17.46 -20.15
CA GLN A 20 3.49 16.31 -20.50
C GLN A 20 2.09 16.42 -19.87
N PRO A 21 1.08 15.73 -20.42
CA PRO A 21 -0.28 15.80 -19.88
C PRO A 21 -0.35 15.48 -18.39
N TRP A 22 -1.02 16.34 -17.63
CA TRP A 22 -1.20 16.19 -16.20
C TRP A 22 -2.60 16.68 -15.80
N PRO A 23 -3.39 15.97 -14.99
CA PRO A 23 -3.08 14.69 -14.33
C PRO A 23 -2.79 13.56 -15.30
N ALA A 24 -2.03 12.56 -14.86
CA ALA A 24 -1.58 11.45 -15.70
C ALA A 24 -1.71 10.11 -14.96
N THR A 25 -1.81 9.03 -15.71
CA THR A 25 -1.73 7.70 -15.12
C THR A 25 -0.27 7.33 -14.87
N SER A 26 -0.01 6.46 -13.89
CA SER A 26 1.35 5.93 -13.69
C SER A 26 1.87 5.22 -14.93
N ARG A 27 0.97 4.60 -15.70
CA ARG A 27 1.33 3.94 -16.96
C ARG A 27 1.86 4.94 -17.99
N ASP A 28 1.20 6.09 -18.13
CA ASP A 28 1.64 7.14 -19.06
C ASP A 28 3.03 7.68 -18.67
N ILE A 29 3.22 7.93 -17.38
CA ILE A 29 4.51 8.39 -16.86
C ILE A 29 5.59 7.34 -17.13
N ALA A 30 5.29 6.07 -16.87
CA ALA A 30 6.22 4.97 -17.10
C ALA A 30 6.62 4.83 -18.57
N GLN A 31 5.65 4.90 -19.47
CA GLN A 31 5.92 4.84 -20.93
C GLN A 31 6.82 5.97 -21.37
N TRP A 32 6.56 7.19 -20.91
CA TRP A 32 7.39 8.34 -21.20
C TRP A 32 8.81 8.18 -20.64
N ALA A 33 8.92 7.75 -19.38
CA ALA A 33 10.22 7.58 -18.72
C ALA A 33 11.09 6.54 -19.42
N ILE A 34 10.49 5.43 -19.85
CA ILE A 34 11.21 4.40 -20.62
C ILE A 34 11.64 4.92 -21.99
N ALA A 35 10.75 5.62 -22.69
CA ALA A 35 11.07 6.23 -23.98
C ALA A 35 12.20 7.26 -23.86
N GLN A 36 12.26 8.00 -22.76
CA GLN A 36 13.32 8.99 -22.48
C GLN A 36 14.58 8.37 -21.88
N ARG A 37 14.62 7.04 -21.73
CA ARG A 37 15.74 6.31 -21.14
C ARG A 37 16.07 6.73 -19.70
N LEU A 38 15.06 7.20 -18.95
CA LEU A 38 15.22 7.57 -17.56
C LEU A 38 15.03 6.37 -16.63
N TRP A 39 14.46 5.30 -17.14
CA TRP A 39 14.23 4.08 -16.38
C TRP A 39 14.45 2.86 -17.27
N ALA A 40 15.00 1.82 -16.66
CA ALA A 40 15.18 0.50 -17.29
C ALA A 40 15.08 -0.58 -16.21
N PRO A 41 14.65 -1.81 -16.56
CA PRO A 41 14.67 -2.92 -15.63
C PRO A 41 16.09 -3.16 -15.11
N GLN A 42 16.20 -3.44 -13.80
CA GLN A 42 17.49 -3.70 -13.17
C GLN A 42 17.64 -5.20 -12.90
N PRO A 43 18.63 -5.88 -13.54
CA PRO A 43 18.83 -7.32 -13.31
C PRO A 43 19.05 -7.68 -11.84
N SER A 44 19.71 -6.79 -11.08
CA SER A 44 19.93 -7.01 -9.63
C SER A 44 18.67 -6.96 -8.80
N ALA A 45 17.56 -6.43 -9.34
CA ALA A 45 16.27 -6.31 -8.65
C ALA A 45 15.28 -7.43 -9.01
N ILE A 46 15.69 -8.44 -9.78
CA ILE A 46 14.79 -9.51 -10.23
C ILE A 46 14.14 -10.24 -9.06
N VAL A 47 14.92 -10.62 -8.05
CA VAL A 47 14.39 -11.34 -6.88
C VAL A 47 13.41 -10.45 -6.11
N SER A 48 13.72 -9.18 -5.91
CA SER A 48 12.84 -8.23 -5.24
C SER A 48 11.54 -8.03 -6.02
N GLN A 49 11.61 -7.93 -7.35
CA GLN A 49 10.42 -7.80 -8.19
C GLN A 49 9.52 -9.04 -8.08
N CYS A 50 10.12 -10.22 -8.11
CA CYS A 50 9.38 -11.47 -7.94
C CYS A 50 8.75 -11.54 -6.55
N ALA A 51 9.50 -11.19 -5.51
CA ALA A 51 9.00 -11.18 -4.13
C ALA A 51 7.82 -10.22 -3.96
N ASP A 52 7.88 -9.03 -4.58
CA ASP A 52 6.79 -8.05 -4.52
C ASP A 52 5.54 -8.57 -5.22
N GLN A 53 5.70 -9.23 -6.37
CA GLN A 53 4.58 -9.85 -7.09
C GLN A 53 3.96 -10.98 -6.29
N LEU A 54 4.77 -11.82 -5.65
CA LEU A 54 4.31 -12.89 -4.78
C LEU A 54 3.54 -12.35 -3.57
N ALA A 55 4.07 -11.29 -2.94
CA ALA A 55 3.40 -10.64 -1.81
C ALA A 55 2.02 -10.11 -2.21
N ARG A 56 1.94 -9.49 -3.39
CA ARG A 56 0.67 -8.98 -3.92
C ARG A 56 -0.32 -10.11 -4.18
N ALA A 57 0.15 -11.20 -4.81
CA ALA A 57 -0.68 -12.38 -5.07
C ALA A 57 -1.20 -13.00 -3.78
N MET A 58 -0.35 -13.08 -2.74
CA MET A 58 -0.76 -13.60 -1.43
C MET A 58 -1.82 -12.72 -0.76
N ARG A 59 -1.74 -11.39 -0.92
CA ARG A 59 -2.77 -10.48 -0.40
C ARG A 59 -4.11 -10.64 -1.11
N ASP A 60 -4.10 -11.07 -2.36
CA ASP A 60 -5.28 -11.21 -3.20
C ASP A 60 -5.89 -12.62 -3.13
N GLU A 61 -5.28 -13.54 -2.39
CA GLU A 61 -5.82 -14.89 -2.22
C GLU A 61 -6.87 -14.94 -1.11
N PHE A 62 -8.10 -15.25 -1.48
CA PHE A 62 -9.22 -15.35 -0.55
C PHE A 62 -9.73 -16.78 -0.52
N ILE A 63 -10.24 -17.18 0.65
CA ILE A 63 -10.92 -18.46 0.85
C ILE A 63 -12.26 -18.20 1.53
N THR A 64 -13.15 -19.17 1.45
CA THR A 64 -14.40 -19.15 2.21
C THR A 64 -14.22 -20.00 3.45
N ASP A 65 -14.47 -19.40 4.63
CA ASP A 65 -14.33 -20.11 5.90
C ASP A 65 -15.56 -21.01 6.19
N ALA A 66 -15.52 -21.72 7.30
CA ALA A 66 -16.60 -22.64 7.69
C ALA A 66 -17.95 -21.94 7.91
N GLN A 67 -17.92 -20.64 8.21
CA GLN A 67 -19.12 -19.83 8.41
C GLN A 67 -19.58 -19.12 7.14
N GLY A 68 -18.93 -19.36 5.99
CA GLY A 68 -19.28 -18.78 4.71
C GLY A 68 -18.70 -17.39 4.46
N ARG A 69 -17.77 -16.92 5.30
CA ARG A 69 -17.15 -15.61 5.11
C ARG A 69 -15.96 -15.71 4.17
N ARG A 70 -15.81 -14.69 3.33
CA ARG A 70 -14.65 -14.57 2.45
C ARG A 70 -13.51 -13.89 3.22
N VAL A 71 -12.43 -14.63 3.46
CA VAL A 71 -11.30 -14.15 4.25
C VAL A 71 -10.00 -14.30 3.48
N ARG A 72 -9.00 -13.47 3.80
CA ARG A 72 -7.66 -13.61 3.22
C ARG A 72 -7.01 -14.88 3.76
N ALA A 73 -6.45 -15.68 2.85
CA ALA A 73 -5.78 -16.93 3.22
C ALA A 73 -4.41 -16.68 3.86
N LYS A 74 -3.64 -15.73 3.32
CA LYS A 74 -2.26 -15.48 3.73
C LYS A 74 -2.14 -14.19 4.52
N HIS A 75 -1.37 -14.24 5.60
CA HIS A 75 -1.14 -13.08 6.48
C HIS A 75 0.34 -12.95 6.81
N ALA A 76 0.86 -11.72 6.67
CA ALA A 76 2.26 -11.41 6.92
C ALA A 76 2.46 -10.89 8.33
N ALA A 77 3.49 -11.38 8.99
CA ALA A 77 3.96 -10.85 10.27
C ALA A 77 5.41 -10.44 10.13
N SER A 78 5.75 -9.22 10.54
CA SER A 78 7.12 -8.75 10.58
C SER A 78 7.75 -9.18 11.90
N VAL A 79 8.87 -9.89 11.82
CA VAL A 79 9.62 -10.35 12.98
C VAL A 79 11.05 -9.88 12.88
N THR A 80 11.70 -9.65 14.02
CA THR A 80 13.10 -9.24 14.10
C THR A 80 13.91 -10.38 14.69
N GLU A 81 14.93 -10.83 13.96
CA GLU A 81 15.89 -11.83 14.42
C GLU A 81 17.31 -11.32 14.16
N ASP A 82 18.15 -11.34 15.19
CA ASP A 82 19.55 -10.89 15.11
C ASP A 82 19.72 -9.49 14.50
N GLY A 83 18.80 -8.57 14.82
CA GLY A 83 18.83 -7.21 14.31
C GLY A 83 18.27 -7.03 12.90
N GLU A 84 17.91 -8.12 12.21
CA GLU A 84 17.28 -8.07 10.89
C GLU A 84 15.78 -8.27 10.98
N GLN A 85 15.06 -7.53 10.16
CA GLN A 85 13.61 -7.59 10.09
C GLN A 85 13.18 -8.45 8.90
N PHE A 86 12.34 -9.44 9.17
CA PHE A 86 11.81 -10.35 8.15
C PHE A 86 10.29 -10.25 8.13
N MET A 87 9.72 -10.29 6.93
CA MET A 87 8.28 -10.44 6.75
C MET A 87 7.98 -11.90 6.45
N LEU A 88 7.32 -12.57 7.38
CA LEU A 88 6.97 -13.99 7.23
C LEU A 88 5.48 -14.13 6.91
N TRP A 89 5.19 -14.94 5.90
CA TRP A 89 3.82 -15.22 5.47
C TRP A 89 3.37 -16.58 6.00
N ALA A 90 2.13 -16.64 6.48
CA ALA A 90 1.54 -17.89 6.92
C ALA A 90 0.06 -17.93 6.56
N ASP A 91 -0.49 -19.15 6.48
CA ASP A 91 -1.86 -19.41 6.11
C ASP A 91 -2.74 -19.38 7.36
N ILE A 92 -3.87 -18.67 7.30
CA ILE A 92 -4.79 -18.51 8.43
C ILE A 92 -5.27 -19.87 8.98
N ARG A 93 -5.32 -20.90 8.12
CA ARG A 93 -5.81 -22.22 8.50
C ARG A 93 -4.80 -23.02 9.32
N THR A 94 -3.52 -22.71 9.22
CA THR A 94 -2.45 -23.52 9.82
C THR A 94 -1.44 -22.72 10.62
N ALA A 95 -1.48 -21.40 10.55
CA ALA A 95 -0.49 -20.54 11.20
C ALA A 95 -0.57 -20.68 12.74
N PRO A 96 0.58 -20.60 13.43
CA PRO A 96 0.57 -20.50 14.90
C PRO A 96 -0.23 -19.27 15.35
N HIS A 97 -0.92 -19.39 16.47
CA HIS A 97 -1.70 -18.28 17.02
C HIS A 97 -0.86 -17.01 17.22
N LYS A 98 0.38 -17.15 17.69
CA LYS A 98 1.29 -16.01 17.88
C LYS A 98 1.53 -15.26 16.57
N HIS A 99 1.73 -15.97 15.46
CA HIS A 99 1.90 -15.35 14.14
C HIS A 99 0.68 -14.51 13.78
N MET A 100 -0.52 -15.07 13.93
CA MET A 100 -1.74 -14.37 13.57
C MET A 100 -2.00 -13.15 14.45
N ALA A 101 -1.73 -13.26 15.74
CA ALA A 101 -1.87 -12.13 16.65
C ALA A 101 -0.95 -10.97 16.25
N ILE A 102 0.30 -11.25 15.90
CA ILE A 102 1.25 -10.23 15.42
C ILE A 102 0.79 -9.66 14.08
N ALA A 103 0.42 -10.53 13.14
CA ALA A 103 0.00 -10.10 11.80
C ALA A 103 -1.21 -9.15 11.87
N PHE A 104 -2.22 -9.48 12.66
CA PHE A 104 -3.41 -8.64 12.80
C PHE A 104 -3.11 -7.30 13.48
N GLN A 105 -2.28 -7.32 14.52
CA GLN A 105 -1.87 -6.08 15.19
C GLN A 105 -1.08 -5.16 14.24
N GLN A 106 -0.15 -5.72 13.51
CA GLN A 106 0.65 -4.93 12.56
C GLN A 106 -0.22 -4.37 11.43
N ARG A 107 -1.16 -5.16 10.93
CA ARG A 107 -2.10 -4.69 9.91
C ARG A 107 -2.98 -3.57 10.44
N ARG A 108 -3.45 -3.69 11.69
CA ARG A 108 -4.22 -2.61 12.33
C ARG A 108 -3.39 -1.34 12.44
N HIS A 109 -2.12 -1.43 12.84
CA HIS A 109 -1.21 -0.29 12.90
C HIS A 109 -1.01 0.38 11.54
N GLN A 110 -0.92 -0.40 10.47
CA GLN A 110 -0.81 0.15 9.11
C GLN A 110 -2.07 0.96 8.75
N ILE A 111 -3.24 0.44 9.08
CA ILE A 111 -4.51 1.14 8.82
C ILE A 111 -4.56 2.47 9.59
N ILE A 112 -4.14 2.47 10.85
CA ILE A 112 -4.08 3.69 11.66
C ILE A 112 -3.09 4.68 11.05
N GLY A 113 -1.92 4.21 10.61
CA GLY A 113 -0.93 5.04 9.95
C GLY A 113 -1.46 5.67 8.66
N ASP A 114 -2.20 4.91 7.87
CA ASP A 114 -2.84 5.40 6.66
C ASP A 114 -3.88 6.47 6.97
N CYS A 115 -4.69 6.26 8.02
CA CYS A 115 -5.66 7.26 8.48
C CYS A 115 -4.98 8.55 8.94
N ARG A 116 -3.88 8.43 9.68
CA ARG A 116 -3.10 9.59 10.12
C ARG A 116 -2.58 10.39 8.95
N GLN A 117 -2.01 9.71 7.95
CA GLN A 117 -1.50 10.38 6.76
C GLN A 117 -2.63 11.08 5.99
N LEU A 118 -3.76 10.40 5.82
CA LEU A 118 -4.93 10.98 5.17
C LEU A 118 -5.39 12.25 5.88
N LYS A 119 -5.45 12.21 7.23
CA LYS A 119 -5.84 13.38 8.02
C LYS A 119 -4.88 14.55 7.80
N VAL A 120 -3.58 14.30 7.84
CA VAL A 120 -2.56 15.32 7.61
C VAL A 120 -2.70 15.92 6.20
N ASP A 121 -2.91 15.07 5.20
CA ASP A 121 -3.06 15.51 3.82
C ASP A 121 -4.31 16.38 3.64
N VAL A 122 -5.43 15.99 4.22
CA VAL A 122 -6.68 16.76 4.15
C VAL A 122 -6.52 18.09 4.85
N ASP A 123 -5.93 18.11 6.05
CA ASP A 123 -5.70 19.34 6.80
C ASP A 123 -4.78 20.29 6.02
N SER A 124 -3.70 19.76 5.45
CA SER A 124 -2.78 20.54 4.63
C SER A 124 -3.46 21.14 3.40
N TYR A 125 -4.23 20.33 2.68
CA TYR A 125 -4.97 20.78 1.51
C TYR A 125 -5.92 21.93 1.88
N ASN A 126 -6.72 21.76 2.93
CA ASN A 126 -7.70 22.75 3.35
C ASN A 126 -7.02 24.06 3.77
N GLN A 127 -5.89 23.99 4.48
CA GLN A 127 -5.17 25.16 4.96
C GLN A 127 -4.47 25.91 3.84
N ASN A 128 -3.90 25.21 2.87
CA ASN A 128 -3.07 25.83 1.85
C ASN A 128 -3.84 26.22 0.59
N ARG A 129 -4.92 25.50 0.28
CA ARG A 129 -5.75 25.80 -0.89
C ARG A 129 -6.99 26.61 -0.54
N THR A 130 -7.36 26.66 0.72
CA THR A 130 -8.51 27.43 1.23
C THR A 130 -9.77 27.29 0.37
N PRO A 131 -10.25 26.04 0.12
CA PRO A 131 -11.45 25.85 -0.68
C PRO A 131 -12.68 26.43 0.01
N ASP A 132 -13.68 26.83 -0.78
CA ASP A 132 -14.95 27.41 -0.24
C ASP A 132 -15.65 26.41 0.68
N GLN A 133 -15.58 25.12 0.35
CA GLN A 133 -16.11 24.04 1.19
C GLN A 133 -14.95 23.12 1.57
N PRO A 134 -14.37 23.27 2.77
CA PRO A 134 -13.30 22.38 3.22
C PRO A 134 -13.74 20.94 3.22
N ILE A 135 -12.81 20.05 2.84
CA ILE A 135 -13.05 18.61 2.87
C ILE A 135 -13.06 18.15 4.32
N GLN A 136 -14.06 17.38 4.71
CA GLN A 136 -14.19 16.83 6.05
C GLN A 136 -14.13 15.32 6.01
N MET A 137 -13.31 14.75 6.89
CA MET A 137 -13.17 13.29 7.04
C MET A 137 -13.43 12.91 8.50
N ILE A 138 -14.25 11.89 8.67
CA ILE A 138 -14.55 11.32 9.99
C ILE A 138 -13.85 9.97 10.08
N PHE A 139 -13.07 9.77 11.15
CA PHE A 139 -12.26 8.56 11.32
C PHE A 139 -12.88 7.58 12.34
N ASP A 140 -14.18 7.60 12.46
CA ASP A 140 -14.95 6.58 13.17
C ASP A 140 -15.66 5.72 12.11
N PHE A 141 -15.20 4.49 11.96
CA PHE A 141 -15.65 3.58 10.90
C PHE A 141 -16.70 2.56 11.37
N THR A 142 -17.26 2.75 12.56
CA THR A 142 -18.20 1.79 13.13
C THR A 142 -19.39 1.55 12.22
N TYR A 143 -20.04 2.63 11.78
CA TYR A 143 -21.20 2.52 10.90
C TYR A 143 -20.82 2.04 9.49
N ASP A 144 -19.67 2.47 8.98
CA ASP A 144 -19.19 2.02 7.67
C ASP A 144 -18.99 0.50 7.64
N LEU A 145 -18.41 -0.05 8.72
CA LEU A 145 -18.20 -1.48 8.84
C LEU A 145 -19.51 -2.25 8.97
N GLU A 146 -20.48 -1.70 9.72
CA GLU A 146 -21.82 -2.29 9.86
C GLU A 146 -22.55 -2.34 8.52
N GLU A 147 -22.51 -1.27 7.74
CA GLU A 147 -23.12 -1.22 6.41
C GLU A 147 -22.51 -2.26 5.47
N LEU A 148 -21.19 -2.37 5.46
CA LEU A 148 -20.52 -3.35 4.60
C LEU A 148 -20.86 -4.79 4.98
N ALA A 149 -21.10 -5.06 6.26
CA ALA A 149 -21.51 -6.38 6.71
C ALA A 149 -22.90 -6.77 6.22
N LEU A 150 -23.79 -5.79 5.96
CA LEU A 150 -25.13 -6.04 5.44
C LEU A 150 -25.15 -6.40 3.96
N VAL A 151 -24.10 -6.08 3.21
CA VAL A 151 -24.01 -6.26 1.76
C VAL A 151 -23.33 -7.59 1.41
N ALA A 152 -22.70 -8.24 2.37
CA ALA A 152 -21.93 -9.47 2.15
C ALA A 152 -22.83 -10.68 1.85
#